data_1878cd22907480c3f2397be085f4e723
#
_entry.id   1878cd22907480c3f2397be085f4e723
#
_cell.length_a   1.000
_cell.length_b   1.000
_cell.length_c   1.000
_cell.angle_alpha   90.00
_cell.angle_beta   90.00
_cell.angle_gamma   90.00
#
_symmetry.space_group_name_H-M   'P 1'
#
loop_
_entity.id
_entity.type
_entity.pdbx_description
1 polymer ?
#
loop_
_entity_poly.entity_id
_entity_poly.type
_entity_poly.pdbx_seq_one_letter_code
_entity_poly.pdbx_strand_id
1 'polypeptide(L)'
;MGKGMEGIFVTILIIMVYQTDYDPILVKGLLFSFVAAFISHILAILVSKLLFRDKEDPNNMINQFAAVYSNCGFIGIPLINSVLGSEGVFYLTAYMILFFTQIHIPDTIAASMQYIADMNTPLAMMVAGFSVANSDIKKICTNVQIYRIALTKLIIVPLVVLLFLWIAPFNADIAYPTLIASACPTGTTITMMSIRFDKNAAYASEIFSFTTVLSIITIPLIIFIAGFLL
;
A
#
# COMPACT_ATOMS: atom_id res chain seq x y z
N MET A 1 5.20 -6.59 20.84
CA MET A 1 3.95 -6.08 20.23
C MET A 1 3.84 -6.34 18.72
N GLY A 2 4.93 -6.39 17.94
CA GLY A 2 4.88 -6.56 16.47
C GLY A 2 4.32 -7.87 15.95
N LYS A 3 4.69 -9.02 16.52
CA LYS A 3 4.29 -10.34 16.00
C LYS A 3 2.78 -10.64 16.04
N GLY A 4 2.04 -10.05 17.00
CA GLY A 4 0.58 -10.24 17.07
C GLY A 4 -0.18 -9.45 15.99
N MET A 5 0.26 -8.24 15.68
CA MET A 5 -0.36 -7.41 14.65
C MET A 5 -0.12 -7.94 13.24
N GLU A 6 1.08 -8.47 12.96
CA GLU A 6 1.39 -9.12 11.68
C GLU A 6 0.50 -10.36 11.46
N GLY A 7 0.28 -11.16 12.50
CA GLY A 7 -0.61 -12.34 12.44
C GLY A 7 -2.06 -11.96 12.16
N ILE A 8 -2.59 -10.95 12.83
CA ILE A 8 -3.97 -10.47 12.62
C ILE A 8 -4.12 -9.94 11.18
N PHE A 9 -3.15 -9.18 10.70
CA PHE A 9 -3.16 -8.62 9.35
C PHE A 9 -3.14 -9.70 8.26
N VAL A 10 -2.26 -10.69 8.38
CA VAL A 10 -2.22 -11.84 7.46
C VAL A 10 -3.53 -12.61 7.51
N THR A 11 -4.12 -12.79 8.70
CA THR A 11 -5.41 -13.47 8.85
C THR A 11 -6.54 -12.71 8.14
N ILE A 12 -6.60 -11.37 8.29
CA ILE A 12 -7.59 -10.53 7.60
C ILE A 12 -7.48 -10.68 6.07
N LEU A 13 -6.26 -10.67 5.55
CA LEU A 13 -6.01 -10.86 4.12
C LEU A 13 -6.47 -12.22 3.62
N ILE A 14 -6.14 -13.28 4.37
CA ILE A 14 -6.57 -14.64 4.07
C ILE A 14 -8.08 -14.67 3.95
N ILE A 15 -8.80 -14.08 4.90
CA ILE A 15 -10.26 -14.07 4.94
C ILE A 15 -10.85 -13.35 3.72
N MET A 16 -10.34 -12.17 3.38
CA MET A 16 -10.88 -11.38 2.27
C MET A 16 -10.76 -12.09 0.92
N VAL A 17 -9.72 -12.90 0.72
CA VAL A 17 -9.55 -13.69 -0.51
C VAL A 17 -10.46 -14.92 -0.53
N TYR A 18 -10.70 -15.54 0.61
CA TYR A 18 -11.62 -16.70 0.69
C TYR A 18 -13.09 -16.36 0.43
N GLN A 19 -13.47 -15.09 0.42
CA GLN A 19 -14.82 -14.63 0.11
C GLN A 19 -15.11 -14.54 -1.38
N THR A 20 -14.11 -14.72 -2.23
CA THR A 20 -14.28 -14.66 -3.69
C THR A 20 -14.50 -16.08 -4.20
N ASP A 21 -15.64 -16.32 -4.85
CA ASP A 21 -15.94 -17.61 -5.48
C ASP A 21 -14.88 -17.99 -6.52
N TYR A 22 -14.56 -19.27 -6.61
CA TYR A 22 -13.57 -19.76 -7.56
C TYR A 22 -14.07 -19.60 -9.00
N ASP A 23 -13.43 -18.71 -9.76
CA ASP A 23 -13.61 -18.55 -11.21
C ASP A 23 -12.23 -18.67 -11.90
N PRO A 24 -12.07 -19.54 -12.92
CA PRO A 24 -10.85 -19.65 -13.70
C PRO A 24 -10.41 -18.33 -14.37
N ILE A 25 -11.36 -17.44 -14.67
CA ILE A 25 -11.08 -16.10 -15.24
C ILE A 25 -10.41 -15.24 -14.18
N LEU A 26 -10.91 -15.25 -12.94
CA LEU A 26 -10.32 -14.52 -11.81
C LEU A 26 -8.89 -15.01 -11.50
N VAL A 27 -8.64 -16.32 -11.61
CA VAL A 27 -7.29 -16.88 -11.39
C VAL A 27 -6.29 -16.39 -12.45
N LYS A 28 -6.69 -16.31 -13.74
CA LYS A 28 -5.87 -15.70 -14.77
C LYS A 28 -5.63 -14.22 -14.49
N GLY A 29 -6.66 -13.48 -14.10
CA GLY A 29 -6.56 -12.08 -13.69
C GLY A 29 -5.59 -11.89 -12.53
N LEU A 30 -5.59 -12.79 -11.54
CA LEU A 30 -4.65 -12.75 -10.42
C LEU A 30 -3.20 -12.90 -10.88
N LEU A 31 -2.91 -13.78 -11.85
CA LEU A 31 -1.58 -13.93 -12.40
C LEU A 31 -1.11 -12.65 -13.11
N PHE A 32 -1.98 -12.02 -13.91
CA PHE A 32 -1.68 -10.74 -14.55
C PHE A 32 -1.50 -9.61 -13.52
N SER A 33 -2.31 -9.60 -12.47
CA SER A 33 -2.16 -8.66 -11.35
C SER A 33 -0.81 -8.84 -10.64
N PHE A 34 -0.35 -10.08 -10.48
CA PHE A 34 0.96 -10.38 -9.93
C PHE A 34 2.09 -9.81 -10.79
N VAL A 35 2.01 -9.97 -12.11
CA VAL A 35 2.98 -9.40 -13.05
C VAL A 35 2.94 -7.87 -12.99
N ALA A 36 1.76 -7.27 -13.01
CA ALA A 36 1.60 -5.82 -12.91
C ALA A 36 2.18 -5.26 -11.61
N ALA A 37 1.89 -5.93 -10.48
CA ALA A 37 2.43 -5.58 -9.17
C ALA A 37 3.95 -5.72 -9.11
N PHE A 38 4.51 -6.78 -9.65
CA PHE A 38 5.96 -7.01 -9.69
C PHE A 38 6.68 -5.92 -10.48
N ILE A 39 6.17 -5.59 -11.67
CA ILE A 39 6.75 -4.52 -12.49
C ILE A 39 6.59 -3.16 -11.80
N SER A 40 5.44 -2.86 -11.18
CA SER A 40 5.25 -1.61 -10.46
C SER A 40 6.23 -1.44 -9.30
N HIS A 41 6.56 -2.52 -8.57
CA HIS A 41 7.60 -2.49 -7.53
C HIS A 41 9.00 -2.25 -8.10
N ILE A 42 9.34 -2.88 -9.23
CA ILE A 42 10.62 -2.60 -9.91
C ILE A 42 10.71 -1.13 -10.31
N LEU A 43 9.64 -0.59 -10.90
CA LEU A 43 9.60 0.83 -11.28
C LEU A 43 9.74 1.74 -10.06
N ALA A 44 9.06 1.45 -8.96
CA ALA A 44 9.19 2.21 -7.72
C ALA A 44 10.62 2.16 -7.15
N ILE A 45 11.27 1.00 -7.20
CA ILE A 45 12.68 0.83 -6.79
C ILE A 45 13.62 1.64 -7.69
N LEU A 46 13.41 1.61 -9.00
CA LEU A 46 14.23 2.38 -9.95
C LEU A 46 14.07 3.89 -9.73
N VAL A 47 12.83 4.38 -9.60
CA VAL A 47 12.54 5.78 -9.29
C VAL A 47 13.18 6.18 -7.96
N SER A 48 13.02 5.37 -6.93
CA SER A 48 13.60 5.62 -5.60
C SER A 48 15.13 5.72 -5.66
N LYS A 49 15.80 4.77 -6.31
CA LYS A 49 17.27 4.81 -6.48
C LYS A 49 17.75 5.97 -7.33
N LEU A 50 16.94 6.42 -8.28
CA LEU A 50 17.27 7.57 -9.12
C LEU A 50 17.20 8.88 -8.35
N LEU A 51 16.21 9.03 -7.47
CA LEU A 51 15.95 10.29 -6.75
C LEU A 51 16.70 10.38 -5.41
N PHE A 52 16.96 9.26 -4.74
CA PHE A 52 17.64 9.18 -3.45
C PHE A 52 19.01 8.50 -3.60
N ARG A 53 19.98 9.23 -4.18
CA ARG A 53 21.34 8.72 -4.50
C ARG A 53 22.38 9.05 -3.45
N ASP A 54 22.09 9.97 -2.54
CA ASP A 54 23.03 10.45 -1.54
C ASP A 54 23.30 9.33 -0.52
N LYS A 55 24.49 8.73 -0.62
CA LYS A 55 24.94 7.65 0.28
C LYS A 55 25.44 8.17 1.63
N GLU A 56 25.73 9.47 1.72
CA GLU A 56 26.21 10.10 2.96
C GLU A 56 25.02 10.49 3.87
N ASP A 57 23.81 10.60 3.32
CA ASP A 57 22.60 10.82 4.12
C ASP A 57 22.31 9.60 5.00
N PRO A 58 22.39 9.72 6.34
CA PRO A 58 22.12 8.62 7.25
C PRO A 58 20.70 8.07 7.15
N ASN A 59 19.76 8.88 6.63
CA ASN A 59 18.37 8.51 6.42
C ASN A 59 18.07 7.99 5.00
N ASN A 60 19.07 7.87 4.13
CA ASN A 60 18.85 7.49 2.72
C ASN A 60 18.12 6.14 2.57
N MET A 61 18.45 5.15 3.42
CA MET A 61 17.74 3.86 3.41
C MET A 61 16.26 4.02 3.77
N ILE A 62 15.95 4.88 4.73
CA ILE A 62 14.57 5.19 5.13
C ILE A 62 13.85 5.88 3.96
N ASN A 63 14.49 6.84 3.29
CA ASN A 63 13.94 7.58 2.16
C ASN A 63 13.60 6.65 0.99
N GLN A 64 14.52 5.75 0.64
CA GLN A 64 14.31 4.75 -0.41
C GLN A 64 13.19 3.78 -0.06
N PHE A 65 13.18 3.26 1.17
CA PHE A 65 12.14 2.35 1.63
C PHE A 65 10.77 3.03 1.63
N ALA A 66 10.68 4.26 2.11
CA ALA A 66 9.46 5.06 2.14
C ALA A 66 8.86 5.30 0.75
N ALA A 67 9.72 5.53 -0.24
CA ALA A 67 9.28 5.77 -1.62
C ALA A 67 8.73 4.50 -2.31
N VAL A 68 9.18 3.31 -1.90
CA VAL A 68 8.79 2.04 -2.53
C VAL A 68 7.58 1.42 -1.84
N TYR A 69 7.64 1.21 -0.52
CA TYR A 69 6.65 0.41 0.19
C TYR A 69 5.41 1.21 0.60
N SER A 70 4.27 0.74 0.11
CA SER A 70 2.95 1.36 0.30
C SER A 70 2.20 0.77 1.50
N ASN A 71 1.36 1.58 2.12
CA ASN A 71 0.39 1.13 3.13
C ASN A 71 -0.87 0.56 2.47
N CYS A 72 -0.69 -0.30 1.46
CA CYS A 72 -1.78 -0.88 0.69
C CYS A 72 -2.65 -1.82 1.53
N GLY A 73 -2.10 -2.43 2.56
CA GLY A 73 -2.86 -3.30 3.45
C GLY A 73 -3.85 -2.55 4.34
N PHE A 74 -3.41 -1.50 5.04
CA PHE A 74 -4.29 -0.78 5.95
C PHE A 74 -5.16 0.27 5.26
N ILE A 75 -4.65 0.97 4.26
CA ILE A 75 -5.36 2.04 3.56
C ILE A 75 -5.88 1.57 2.21
N GLY A 76 -5.11 0.75 1.48
CA GLY A 76 -5.48 0.28 0.15
C GLY A 76 -6.67 -0.67 0.16
N ILE A 77 -6.75 -1.64 1.08
CA ILE A 77 -7.86 -2.60 1.15
C ILE A 77 -9.20 -1.88 1.33
N PRO A 78 -9.42 -1.04 2.36
CA PRO A 78 -10.69 -0.34 2.52
C PRO A 78 -11.04 0.53 1.33
N LEU A 79 -10.07 1.21 0.75
CA LEU A 79 -10.28 2.07 -0.39
C LEU A 79 -10.68 1.28 -1.64
N ILE A 80 -9.94 0.23 -1.98
CA ILE A 80 -10.23 -0.61 -3.16
C ILE A 80 -11.57 -1.32 -2.98
N ASN A 81 -11.89 -1.80 -1.78
CA ASN A 81 -13.18 -2.41 -1.51
C ASN A 81 -14.34 -1.43 -1.71
N SER A 82 -14.16 -0.16 -1.37
CA SER A 82 -15.17 0.89 -1.56
C SER A 82 -15.38 1.29 -3.02
N VAL A 83 -14.35 1.19 -3.87
CA VAL A 83 -14.37 1.63 -5.28
C VAL A 83 -14.66 0.48 -6.23
N LEU A 84 -14.07 -0.69 -6.01
CA LEU A 84 -14.07 -1.85 -6.92
C LEU A 84 -14.68 -3.12 -6.31
N GLY A 85 -15.10 -3.09 -5.04
CA GLY A 85 -15.67 -4.24 -4.35
C GLY A 85 -14.65 -5.34 -4.05
N SER A 86 -15.16 -6.55 -3.76
CA SER A 86 -14.35 -7.72 -3.38
C SER A 86 -13.40 -8.20 -4.47
N GLU A 87 -13.76 -8.06 -5.74
CA GLU A 87 -12.89 -8.45 -6.86
C GLU A 87 -11.64 -7.57 -6.92
N GLY A 88 -11.78 -6.24 -6.71
CA GLY A 88 -10.65 -5.34 -6.64
C GLY A 88 -9.70 -5.69 -5.49
N VAL A 89 -10.26 -6.07 -4.33
CA VAL A 89 -9.46 -6.55 -3.18
C VAL A 89 -8.75 -7.86 -3.51
N PHE A 90 -9.40 -8.76 -4.23
CA PHE A 90 -8.78 -10.01 -4.69
C PHE A 90 -7.54 -9.75 -5.55
N TYR A 91 -7.61 -8.84 -6.52
CA TYR A 91 -6.45 -8.45 -7.33
C TYR A 91 -5.37 -7.68 -6.54
N LEU A 92 -5.75 -6.91 -5.51
CA LEU A 92 -4.80 -6.28 -4.59
C LEU A 92 -3.96 -7.31 -3.84
N THR A 93 -4.49 -8.51 -3.55
CA THR A 93 -3.73 -9.55 -2.85
C THR A 93 -2.51 -10.00 -3.61
N ALA A 94 -2.54 -9.97 -4.95
CA ALA A 94 -1.37 -10.21 -5.79
C ALA A 94 -0.25 -9.20 -5.51
N TYR A 95 -0.60 -7.95 -5.22
CA TYR A 95 0.35 -6.90 -4.84
C TYR A 95 1.04 -7.20 -3.50
N MET A 96 0.40 -7.96 -2.63
CA MET A 96 0.89 -8.25 -1.27
C MET A 96 1.58 -9.60 -1.10
N ILE A 97 1.69 -10.41 -2.16
CA ILE A 97 2.47 -11.69 -2.22
C ILE A 97 2.08 -12.73 -1.15
N LEU A 98 0.82 -13.11 -1.01
CA LEU A 98 0.49 -14.20 -0.08
C LEU A 98 -0.75 -15.00 -0.49
N PHE A 99 -0.69 -15.82 -1.57
CA PHE A 99 -1.78 -16.78 -1.74
C PHE A 99 -1.40 -18.03 -2.55
N PHE A 100 -1.17 -19.14 -1.88
CA PHE A 100 -1.17 -20.48 -2.49
C PHE A 100 -1.74 -21.60 -1.59
N THR A 101 -2.66 -21.31 -0.69
CA THR A 101 -3.32 -22.39 0.08
C THR A 101 -4.84 -22.27 -0.06
N GLN A 102 -5.42 -23.08 -0.96
CA GLN A 102 -6.87 -23.27 -1.06
C GLN A 102 -7.34 -24.19 0.08
N ILE A 103 -7.58 -23.63 1.27
CA ILE A 103 -8.20 -24.33 2.38
C ILE A 103 -9.67 -23.90 2.45
N HIS A 104 -10.60 -24.79 2.20
CA HIS A 104 -12.02 -24.50 2.35
C HIS A 104 -12.36 -24.25 3.82
N ILE A 105 -12.82 -23.06 4.15
CA ILE A 105 -13.20 -22.68 5.52
C ILE A 105 -14.73 -22.79 5.63
N PRO A 106 -15.26 -23.49 6.65
CA PRO A 106 -16.70 -23.56 6.88
C PRO A 106 -17.33 -22.18 7.04
N ASP A 107 -18.54 -21.96 6.49
CA ASP A 107 -19.24 -20.68 6.44
C ASP A 107 -19.39 -19.99 7.80
N THR A 108 -19.60 -20.76 8.86
CA THR A 108 -19.71 -20.21 10.23
C THR A 108 -18.42 -19.57 10.71
N ILE A 109 -17.29 -20.16 10.34
CA ILE A 109 -15.96 -19.61 10.67
C ILE A 109 -15.68 -18.39 9.77
N ALA A 110 -16.01 -18.49 8.48
CA ALA A 110 -15.85 -17.39 7.54
C ALA A 110 -16.63 -16.13 7.98
N ALA A 111 -17.89 -16.28 8.41
CA ALA A 111 -18.69 -15.18 8.94
C ALA A 111 -18.08 -14.54 10.20
N SER A 112 -17.58 -15.36 11.13
CA SER A 112 -16.91 -14.84 12.35
C SER A 112 -15.61 -14.10 12.02
N MET A 113 -14.88 -14.61 11.05
CA MET A 113 -13.65 -13.98 10.54
C MET A 113 -13.95 -12.64 9.84
N GLN A 114 -15.11 -12.51 9.16
CA GLN A 114 -15.53 -11.27 8.52
C GLN A 114 -15.65 -10.12 9.52
N TYR A 115 -16.23 -10.34 10.70
CA TYR A 115 -16.32 -9.31 11.74
C TYR A 115 -14.92 -8.79 12.15
N ILE A 116 -13.92 -9.68 12.18
CA ILE A 116 -12.52 -9.30 12.45
C ILE A 116 -11.94 -8.50 11.29
N ALA A 117 -12.23 -8.91 10.05
CA ALA A 117 -11.79 -8.19 8.86
C ALA A 117 -12.38 -6.78 8.77
N ASP A 118 -13.66 -6.61 9.14
CA ASP A 118 -14.34 -5.32 9.14
C ASP A 118 -13.73 -4.33 10.16
N MET A 119 -13.05 -4.84 11.19
CA MET A 119 -12.28 -4.01 12.14
C MET A 119 -11.02 -3.40 11.51
N ASN A 120 -10.56 -3.87 10.36
CA ASN A 120 -9.34 -3.34 9.73
C ASN A 120 -9.43 -1.85 9.45
N THR A 121 -10.54 -1.39 8.87
CA THR A 121 -10.75 0.03 8.53
C THR A 121 -10.70 0.95 9.76
N PRO A 122 -11.50 0.74 10.84
CA PRO A 122 -11.43 1.59 12.01
C PRO A 122 -10.08 1.51 12.73
N LEU A 123 -9.45 0.34 12.81
CA LEU A 123 -8.12 0.18 13.39
C LEU A 123 -7.04 0.93 12.59
N ALA A 124 -7.10 0.85 11.27
CA ALA A 124 -6.19 1.59 10.39
C ALA A 124 -6.31 3.10 10.59
N MET A 125 -7.55 3.61 10.69
CA MET A 125 -7.82 5.04 10.94
C MET A 125 -7.33 5.48 12.33
N MET A 126 -7.51 4.64 13.35
CA MET A 126 -7.00 4.92 14.70
C MET A 126 -5.47 4.97 14.73
N VAL A 127 -4.79 4.00 14.08
CA VAL A 127 -3.31 3.98 14.00
C VAL A 127 -2.79 5.19 13.24
N ALA A 128 -3.41 5.53 12.11
CA ALA A 128 -3.05 6.72 11.33
C ALA A 128 -3.24 8.01 12.15
N GLY A 129 -4.41 8.16 12.79
CA GLY A 129 -4.72 9.31 13.64
C GLY A 129 -3.76 9.46 14.83
N PHE A 130 -3.46 8.36 15.51
CA PHE A 130 -2.50 8.34 16.61
C PHE A 130 -1.09 8.75 16.15
N SER A 131 -0.65 8.25 14.99
CA SER A 131 0.66 8.59 14.45
C SER A 131 0.76 10.07 14.08
N VAL A 132 -0.29 10.62 13.47
CA VAL A 132 -0.38 12.05 13.13
C VAL A 132 -0.37 12.91 14.40
N ALA A 133 -1.17 12.53 15.42
CA ALA A 133 -1.27 13.28 16.67
C ALA A 133 0.06 13.34 17.46
N ASN A 134 0.90 12.29 17.35
CA ASN A 134 2.20 12.21 18.01
C ASN A 134 3.37 12.74 17.15
N SER A 135 3.11 13.22 15.94
CA SER A 135 4.14 13.74 15.06
C SER A 135 4.52 15.19 15.40
N ASP A 136 5.80 15.50 15.32
CA ASP A 136 6.30 16.86 15.48
C ASP A 136 6.09 17.67 14.19
N ILE A 137 4.95 18.37 14.13
CA ILE A 137 4.55 19.16 12.96
C ILE A 137 5.63 20.19 12.56
N LYS A 138 6.33 20.80 13.54
CA LYS A 138 7.39 21.78 13.24
C LYS A 138 8.55 21.14 12.50
N LYS A 139 8.98 19.95 12.91
CA LYS A 139 10.04 19.20 12.22
C LYS A 139 9.61 18.76 10.83
N ILE A 140 8.37 18.31 10.68
CA ILE A 140 7.82 17.96 9.36
C ILE A 140 7.88 19.17 8.43
N CYS A 141 7.39 20.32 8.86
CA CYS A 141 7.32 21.53 8.04
C CYS A 141 8.70 22.11 7.65
N THR A 142 9.76 21.84 8.42
CA THR A 142 11.09 22.36 8.16
C THR A 142 11.99 21.40 7.37
N ASN A 143 11.61 20.14 7.25
CA ASN A 143 12.44 19.10 6.64
C ASN A 143 12.10 18.87 5.15
N VAL A 144 12.90 19.46 4.26
CA VAL A 144 12.74 19.36 2.80
C VAL A 144 12.76 17.91 2.30
N GLN A 145 13.47 17.01 2.97
CA GLN A 145 13.52 15.59 2.57
C GLN A 145 12.15 14.91 2.69
N ILE A 146 11.36 15.25 3.71
CA ILE A 146 10.00 14.70 3.89
C ILE A 146 9.11 15.09 2.69
N TYR A 147 9.20 16.33 2.21
CA TYR A 147 8.45 16.78 1.03
C TYR A 147 8.90 16.06 -0.25
N ARG A 148 10.22 15.86 -0.42
CA ARG A 148 10.74 15.10 -1.57
C ARG A 148 10.25 13.66 -1.57
N ILE A 149 10.20 13.01 -0.41
CA ILE A 149 9.70 11.64 -0.28
C ILE A 149 8.19 11.61 -0.56
N ALA A 150 7.43 12.54 0.02
CA ALA A 150 5.99 12.62 -0.22
C ALA A 150 5.67 12.84 -1.71
N LEU A 151 6.36 13.76 -2.37
CA LEU A 151 6.23 13.99 -3.82
C LEU A 151 6.55 12.73 -4.62
N THR A 152 7.66 12.07 -4.28
CA THR A 152 8.09 10.85 -4.96
C THR A 152 7.06 9.74 -4.78
N LYS A 153 6.62 9.50 -3.53
CA LYS A 153 5.74 8.38 -3.18
C LYS A 153 4.31 8.57 -3.66
N LEU A 154 3.76 9.78 -3.51
CA LEU A 154 2.33 10.02 -3.77
C LEU A 154 2.05 10.52 -5.20
N ILE A 155 3.06 10.99 -5.91
CA ILE A 155 2.88 11.54 -7.25
C ILE A 155 3.78 10.85 -8.26
N ILE A 156 5.10 10.87 -8.11
CA ILE A 156 6.02 10.38 -9.15
C ILE A 156 5.85 8.88 -9.36
N VAL A 157 5.89 8.07 -8.30
CA VAL A 157 5.75 6.61 -8.40
C VAL A 157 4.40 6.22 -9.00
N PRO A 158 3.24 6.72 -8.52
CA PRO A 158 1.95 6.40 -9.13
C PRO A 158 1.82 6.84 -10.58
N LEU A 159 2.37 8.00 -10.97
CA LEU A 159 2.35 8.43 -12.37
C LEU A 159 3.20 7.55 -13.27
N VAL A 160 4.37 7.09 -12.81
CA VAL A 160 5.20 6.13 -13.55
C VAL A 160 4.49 4.79 -13.70
N VAL A 161 3.83 4.32 -12.64
CA VAL A 161 3.02 3.10 -12.68
C VAL A 161 1.81 3.28 -13.60
N LEU A 162 1.12 4.42 -13.54
CA LEU A 162 0.00 4.73 -14.45
C LEU A 162 0.44 4.73 -15.91
N LEU A 163 1.58 5.35 -16.22
CA LEU A 163 2.14 5.35 -17.57
C LEU A 163 2.44 3.93 -18.05
N PHE A 164 3.00 3.09 -17.17
CA PHE A 164 3.23 1.68 -17.47
C PHE A 164 1.91 0.94 -17.74
N LEU A 165 0.90 1.10 -16.90
CA LEU A 165 -0.40 0.45 -17.04
C LEU A 165 -1.16 0.92 -18.28
N TRP A 166 -1.00 2.18 -18.68
CA TRP A 166 -1.57 2.72 -19.92
C TRP A 166 -0.96 2.13 -21.19
N ILE A 167 0.36 1.86 -21.18
CA ILE A 167 1.06 1.25 -22.32
C ILE A 167 0.82 -0.25 -22.39
N ALA A 168 0.67 -0.91 -21.25
CA ALA A 168 0.51 -2.35 -21.16
C ALA A 168 -0.97 -2.76 -21.29
N PRO A 169 -1.29 -3.88 -21.94
CA PRO A 169 -2.67 -4.31 -22.21
C PRO A 169 -3.31 -4.97 -20.99
N PHE A 170 -3.39 -4.24 -19.87
CA PHE A 170 -4.08 -4.71 -18.67
C PHE A 170 -5.53 -4.23 -18.66
N ASN A 171 -6.44 -5.11 -18.21
CA ASN A 171 -7.83 -4.74 -17.98
C ASN A 171 -7.94 -3.75 -16.80
N ALA A 172 -8.96 -2.90 -16.81
CA ALA A 172 -9.23 -1.91 -15.76
C ALA A 172 -9.29 -2.55 -14.36
N ASP A 173 -9.91 -3.74 -14.24
CA ASP A 173 -10.04 -4.48 -12.97
C ASP A 173 -8.69 -4.85 -12.33
N ILE A 174 -7.63 -4.98 -13.14
CA ILE A 174 -6.26 -5.25 -12.69
C ILE A 174 -5.48 -3.95 -12.52
N ALA A 175 -5.66 -3.02 -13.45
CA ALA A 175 -4.91 -1.77 -13.49
C ALA A 175 -5.24 -0.87 -12.29
N TYR A 176 -6.52 -0.69 -11.96
CA TYR A 176 -6.93 0.17 -10.83
C TYR A 176 -6.42 -0.32 -9.46
N PRO A 177 -6.57 -1.59 -9.06
CA PRO A 177 -6.00 -2.07 -7.78
C PRO A 177 -4.50 -1.86 -7.69
N THR A 178 -3.76 -2.14 -8.77
CA THR A 178 -2.30 -1.95 -8.81
C THR A 178 -1.91 -0.47 -8.69
N LEU A 179 -2.62 0.41 -9.40
CA LEU A 179 -2.40 1.84 -9.35
C LEU A 179 -2.71 2.41 -7.95
N ILE A 180 -3.88 2.08 -7.39
CA ILE A 180 -4.30 2.53 -6.06
C ILE A 180 -3.31 2.03 -5.00
N ALA A 181 -2.87 0.76 -5.09
CA ALA A 181 -1.86 0.22 -4.19
C ALA A 181 -0.54 1.00 -4.26
N SER A 182 -0.10 1.37 -5.45
CA SER A 182 1.11 2.19 -5.64
C SER A 182 0.95 3.62 -5.10
N ALA A 183 -0.26 4.20 -5.21
CA ALA A 183 -0.61 5.55 -4.76
C ALA A 183 -0.85 5.65 -3.25
N CYS A 184 -1.03 4.53 -2.54
CA CYS A 184 -1.14 4.53 -1.09
C CYS A 184 0.09 5.15 -0.42
N PRO A 185 -0.08 5.83 0.73
CA PRO A 185 1.03 6.45 1.46
C PRO A 185 2.06 5.41 1.92
N THR A 186 3.15 5.88 2.47
CA THR A 186 4.21 5.02 3.04
C THR A 186 3.64 4.08 4.10
N GLY A 187 4.07 2.81 4.10
CA GLY A 187 3.59 1.81 5.06
C GLY A 187 4.11 2.04 6.48
N THR A 188 3.31 1.65 7.50
CA THR A 188 3.73 1.66 8.92
C THR A 188 4.96 0.79 9.18
N THR A 189 5.21 -0.18 8.31
CA THR A 189 6.38 -1.08 8.35
C THR A 189 7.70 -0.33 8.34
N ILE A 190 7.76 0.90 7.78
CA ILE A 190 8.99 1.71 7.78
C ILE A 190 9.44 2.06 9.20
N THR A 191 8.52 2.45 10.08
CA THR A 191 8.82 2.78 11.49
C THR A 191 9.28 1.53 12.23
N MET A 192 8.59 0.40 12.03
CA MET A 192 8.95 -0.88 12.65
C MET A 192 10.33 -1.37 12.21
N MET A 193 10.63 -1.27 10.91
CA MET A 193 11.95 -1.62 10.37
C MET A 193 13.03 -0.67 10.87
N SER A 194 12.73 0.63 10.97
CA SER A 194 13.69 1.59 11.52
C SER A 194 14.04 1.28 12.98
N ILE A 195 13.08 0.88 13.81
CA ILE A 195 13.35 0.41 15.18
C ILE A 195 14.20 -0.86 15.17
N ARG A 196 13.85 -1.84 14.32
CA ARG A 196 14.54 -3.14 14.26
C ARG A 196 16.00 -3.04 13.82
N PHE A 197 16.32 -2.10 12.97
CA PHE A 197 17.65 -1.89 12.40
C PHE A 197 18.39 -0.69 13.01
N ASP A 198 17.97 -0.21 14.19
CA ASP A 198 18.57 0.93 14.90
C ASP A 198 18.72 2.18 14.00
N LYS A 199 17.68 2.45 13.21
CA LYS A 199 17.59 3.66 12.37
C LYS A 199 16.68 4.70 13.00
N ASN A 200 16.59 5.88 12.40
CA ASN A 200 15.80 6.99 12.90
C ASN A 200 14.28 6.72 12.78
N ALA A 201 13.71 6.03 13.77
CA ALA A 201 12.30 5.67 13.81
C ALA A 201 11.38 6.90 13.94
N ALA A 202 11.84 7.96 14.59
CA ALA A 202 11.08 9.21 14.69
C ALA A 202 10.89 9.84 13.30
N TYR A 203 11.95 9.94 12.54
CA TYR A 203 11.91 10.43 11.15
C TYR A 203 11.03 9.54 10.24
N ALA A 204 11.11 8.22 10.39
CA ALA A 204 10.26 7.30 9.66
C ALA A 204 8.77 7.50 9.99
N SER A 205 8.43 7.75 11.26
CA SER A 205 7.07 8.05 11.70
C SER A 205 6.56 9.40 11.17
N GLU A 206 7.42 10.42 11.10
CA GLU A 206 7.09 11.71 10.50
C GLU A 206 6.74 11.57 9.00
N ILE A 207 7.53 10.78 8.24
CA ILE A 207 7.24 10.49 6.83
C ILE A 207 5.90 9.78 6.68
N PHE A 208 5.65 8.72 7.49
CA PHE A 208 4.38 7.99 7.47
C PHE A 208 3.20 8.92 7.72
N SER A 209 3.27 9.73 8.77
CA SER A 209 2.19 10.65 9.16
C SER A 209 1.91 11.68 8.06
N PHE A 210 2.96 12.31 7.53
CA PHE A 210 2.83 13.32 6.50
C PHE A 210 2.28 12.78 5.19
N THR A 211 2.79 11.62 4.73
CA THR A 211 2.29 11.00 3.51
C THR A 211 0.86 10.51 3.67
N THR A 212 0.46 10.05 4.86
CA THR A 212 -0.92 9.63 5.16
C THR A 212 -1.90 10.79 5.06
N VAL A 213 -1.55 11.97 5.62
CA VAL A 213 -2.42 13.15 5.52
C VAL A 213 -2.52 13.63 4.07
N LEU A 214 -1.41 13.70 3.34
CA LEU A 214 -1.43 14.14 1.94
C LEU A 214 -2.15 13.15 1.02
N SER A 215 -2.18 11.87 1.36
CA SER A 215 -2.85 10.84 0.54
C SER A 215 -4.35 11.07 0.42
N ILE A 216 -4.98 11.77 1.35
CA ILE A 216 -6.40 12.14 1.31
C ILE A 216 -6.73 12.94 0.03
N ILE A 217 -5.78 13.77 -0.43
CA ILE A 217 -5.94 14.58 -1.64
C ILE A 217 -5.33 13.88 -2.85
N THR A 218 -4.16 13.26 -2.69
CA THR A 218 -3.41 12.74 -3.83
C THR A 218 -4.01 11.47 -4.41
N ILE A 219 -4.62 10.58 -3.60
CA ILE A 219 -5.24 9.36 -4.11
C ILE A 219 -6.44 9.67 -5.00
N PRO A 220 -7.43 10.49 -4.59
CA PRO A 220 -8.52 10.88 -5.48
C PRO A 220 -8.04 11.55 -6.77
N LEU A 221 -6.98 12.38 -6.69
CA LEU A 221 -6.38 13.03 -7.85
C LEU A 221 -5.79 11.99 -8.84
N ILE A 222 -5.06 11.01 -8.34
CA ILE A 222 -4.46 9.95 -9.18
C ILE A 222 -5.57 9.10 -9.83
N ILE A 223 -6.62 8.73 -9.07
CA ILE A 223 -7.78 7.98 -9.62
C ILE A 223 -8.50 8.81 -10.69
N PHE A 224 -8.68 10.11 -10.46
CA PHE A 224 -9.29 11.01 -11.44
C PHE A 224 -8.48 11.07 -12.74
N ILE A 225 -7.16 11.20 -12.66
CA ILE A 225 -6.26 11.19 -13.84
C ILE A 225 -6.34 9.83 -14.55
N ALA A 226 -6.36 8.73 -13.79
CA ALA A 226 -6.48 7.38 -14.35
C ALA A 226 -7.76 7.18 -15.14
N GLY A 227 -8.87 7.76 -14.70
CA GLY A 227 -10.16 7.68 -15.40
C GLY A 227 -10.18 8.30 -16.81
N PHE A 228 -9.16 9.08 -17.18
CA PHE A 228 -8.99 9.57 -18.56
C PHE A 228 -8.07 8.71 -19.42
N LEU A 229 -7.29 7.81 -18.80
CA LEU A 229 -6.23 7.06 -19.48
C LEU A 229 -6.48 5.56 -19.53
N LEU A 230 -7.11 4.98 -18.51
CA LEU A 230 -7.46 3.57 -18.37
C LEU A 230 -8.94 3.31 -18.63
#